data_607c567da2065ceabb985d70b7669663
#
_entry.id   607c567da2065ceabb985d70b7669663
#
_cell.length_a   1.000
_cell.length_b   1.000
_cell.length_c   1.000
_cell.angle_alpha   90.00
_cell.angle_beta   90.00
_cell.angle_gamma   90.00
#
_symmetry.space_group_name_H-M   'P 1'
#
loop_
_entity.id
_entity.type
_entity.pdbx_description
1 polymer ?
#
loop_
_entity_poly.entity_id
_entity_poly.type
_entity_poly.pdbx_seq_one_letter_code
_entity_poly.pdbx_strand_id
1 'polypeptide(L)'
;DTTQFPKCLSYEISANSDTGAGAFVPWSSATGKTEREYIASDFRCRFPDNRVNGDDDFAELKRLIDWVGNATDDMFREQIDQYFNLEYLIRYYLTVMCFGLVDNLGKNTMLTTFDGNVWYMQLYDCDSSTGLD
;
A
#
# COMPACT_ATOMS: atom_id res chain seq x y z
N ASP A 1 15.14 -12.91 2.61
CA ASP A 1 16.03 -13.68 1.72
C ASP A 1 15.60 -13.51 0.27
N THR A 2 16.29 -12.63 -0.47
CA THR A 2 16.01 -12.32 -1.88
C THR A 2 16.30 -13.48 -2.84
N THR A 3 16.97 -14.54 -2.39
CA THR A 3 17.21 -15.74 -3.20
C THR A 3 15.97 -16.64 -3.23
N GLN A 4 15.23 -16.68 -2.14
CA GLN A 4 13.99 -17.47 -2.04
C GLN A 4 12.76 -16.71 -2.54
N PHE A 5 12.74 -15.38 -2.35
CA PHE A 5 11.66 -14.49 -2.78
C PHE A 5 12.23 -13.30 -3.58
N PRO A 6 12.62 -13.50 -4.84
CA PRO A 6 13.32 -12.47 -5.62
C PRO A 6 12.49 -11.21 -5.90
N LYS A 7 11.19 -11.29 -5.72
CA LYS A 7 10.25 -10.16 -5.88
C LYS A 7 9.60 -9.71 -4.57
N CYS A 8 10.18 -10.07 -3.42
CA CYS A 8 9.69 -9.60 -2.14
C CYS A 8 9.91 -8.08 -2.02
N LEU A 9 8.83 -7.37 -1.80
CA LEU A 9 8.81 -5.92 -1.61
C LEU A 9 7.97 -5.58 -0.38
N SER A 10 8.35 -4.54 0.34
CA SER A 10 7.57 -4.01 1.44
C SER A 10 7.59 -2.49 1.44
N TYR A 11 6.42 -1.90 1.51
CA TYR A 11 6.21 -0.45 1.57
C TYR A 11 5.38 -0.08 2.79
N GLU A 12 5.78 0.99 3.45
CA GLU A 12 4.95 1.68 4.43
C GLU A 12 4.07 2.70 3.72
N ILE A 13 2.78 2.68 4.01
CA ILE A 13 1.86 3.73 3.58
C ILE A 13 1.95 4.85 4.61
N SER A 14 2.47 6.01 4.20
CA SER A 14 2.69 7.16 5.07
C SER A 14 1.60 8.22 4.98
N ALA A 15 0.72 8.15 3.99
CA ALA A 15 -0.41 9.04 3.75
C ALA A 15 -0.09 10.54 3.84
N ASN A 16 1.04 10.93 3.30
CA ASN A 16 1.40 12.34 3.12
C ASN A 16 0.92 12.89 1.78
N SER A 17 -0.20 12.35 1.25
CA SER A 17 -0.69 12.85 -0.03
C SER A 17 -1.11 14.31 0.12
N ASP A 18 -0.38 15.20 -0.52
CA ASP A 18 -0.69 16.64 -0.57
C ASP A 18 -2.09 16.91 -1.16
N THR A 19 -2.71 15.89 -1.71
CA THR A 19 -4.02 15.97 -2.36
C THR A 19 -5.18 15.59 -1.44
N GLY A 20 -4.92 14.98 -0.28
CA GLY A 20 -5.95 14.44 0.61
C GLY A 20 -6.79 13.29 0.02
N ALA A 21 -6.38 12.78 -1.14
CA ALA A 21 -7.15 11.79 -1.89
C ALA A 21 -6.87 10.34 -1.49
N GLY A 22 -5.87 10.11 -0.63
CA GLY A 22 -5.46 8.76 -0.21
C GLY A 22 -4.38 8.15 -1.09
N ALA A 23 -3.73 7.11 -0.58
CA ALA A 23 -2.52 6.53 -1.16
C ALA A 23 -2.73 5.80 -2.50
N PHE A 24 -3.94 5.29 -2.76
CA PHE A 24 -4.23 4.49 -3.96
C PHE A 24 -4.86 5.32 -5.10
N VAL A 25 -4.45 6.57 -5.26
CA VAL A 25 -4.88 7.41 -6.37
C VAL A 25 -3.83 7.36 -7.49
N PRO A 26 -4.22 7.02 -8.73
CA PRO A 26 -3.29 6.99 -9.85
C PRO A 26 -2.65 8.36 -10.10
N TRP A 27 -1.38 8.35 -10.47
CA TRP A 27 -0.68 9.58 -10.83
C TRP A 27 -1.31 10.27 -12.05
N SER A 28 -1.28 11.55 -12.01
CA SER A 28 -1.67 12.40 -13.13
C SER A 28 -0.70 13.58 -13.27
N SER A 29 -0.46 14.02 -14.48
CA SER A 29 0.42 15.18 -14.76
C SER A 29 -0.06 16.48 -14.10
N ALA A 30 -1.32 16.56 -13.70
CA ALA A 30 -1.90 17.70 -12.98
C ALA A 30 -1.32 17.86 -11.55
N THR A 31 -0.66 16.85 -11.01
CA THR A 31 -0.02 16.91 -9.68
C THR A 31 1.20 17.84 -9.64
N GLY A 32 1.80 18.16 -10.78
CA GLY A 32 3.05 18.92 -10.86
C GLY A 32 4.29 18.15 -10.42
N LYS A 33 4.15 16.86 -10.09
CA LYS A 33 5.23 15.95 -9.69
C LYS A 33 5.46 14.92 -10.80
N THR A 34 6.66 14.37 -10.88
CA THR A 34 6.88 13.13 -11.63
C THR A 34 6.10 11.99 -10.97
N GLU A 35 5.76 10.95 -11.73
CA GLU A 35 5.07 9.78 -11.21
C GLU A 35 5.80 9.16 -10.00
N ARG A 36 7.12 9.06 -10.09
CA ARG A 36 7.96 8.56 -9.02
C ARG A 36 7.88 9.39 -7.74
N GLU A 37 8.00 10.72 -7.85
CA GLU A 37 7.89 11.64 -6.71
C GLU A 37 6.51 11.55 -6.06
N TYR A 38 5.48 11.40 -6.88
CA TYR A 38 4.10 11.26 -6.41
C TYR A 38 3.91 9.98 -5.60
N ILE A 39 4.32 8.81 -6.14
CA ILE A 39 4.21 7.54 -5.42
C ILE A 39 5.08 7.55 -4.15
N ALA A 40 6.32 8.05 -4.24
CA ALA A 40 7.23 8.12 -3.12
C ALA A 40 6.75 9.06 -1.99
N SER A 41 5.81 9.98 -2.25
CA SER A 41 5.24 10.81 -1.20
C SER A 41 4.32 10.03 -0.25
N ASP A 42 3.66 9.00 -0.75
CA ASP A 42 2.70 8.20 0.02
C ASP A 42 3.21 6.81 0.40
N PHE A 43 4.18 6.28 -0.35
CA PHE A 43 4.73 4.95 -0.14
C PHE A 43 6.24 5.01 0.10
N ARG A 44 6.65 4.59 1.28
CA ARG A 44 8.07 4.48 1.64
C ARG A 44 8.53 3.04 1.52
N CYS A 45 9.50 2.78 0.62
CA CYS A 45 10.11 1.47 0.51
C CYS A 45 10.83 1.10 1.83
N ARG A 46 10.55 -0.08 2.36
CA ARG A 46 11.15 -0.64 3.57
C ARG A 46 12.00 -1.87 3.28
N PHE A 47 11.72 -2.54 2.18
CA PHE A 47 12.49 -3.69 1.73
C PHE A 47 12.34 -3.85 0.20
N PRO A 48 13.40 -4.27 -0.54
CA PRO A 48 14.77 -4.51 -0.05
C PRO A 48 15.57 -3.21 0.12
N ASP A 49 16.66 -3.28 0.88
CA ASP A 49 17.49 -2.13 1.26
C ASP A 49 18.07 -1.34 0.07
N ASN A 50 18.34 -1.99 -1.05
CA ASN A 50 18.84 -1.35 -2.25
C ASN A 50 17.82 -0.41 -2.92
N ARG A 51 16.53 -0.57 -2.61
CA ARG A 51 15.44 0.32 -3.08
C ARG A 51 15.13 1.46 -2.10
N VAL A 52 15.52 1.32 -0.82
CA VAL A 52 15.25 2.33 0.23
C VAL A 52 15.89 3.68 -0.08
N ASN A 53 17.03 3.70 -0.80
CA ASN A 53 17.78 4.91 -1.12
C ASN A 53 17.36 5.59 -2.43
N GLY A 54 16.21 5.28 -2.96
CA GLY A 54 15.66 5.98 -4.12
C GLY A 54 15.87 5.28 -5.46
N ASP A 55 16.32 4.04 -5.48
CA ASP A 55 16.47 3.23 -6.70
C ASP A 55 15.21 2.44 -7.07
N ASP A 56 14.11 2.65 -6.32
CA ASP A 56 12.83 2.01 -6.61
C ASP A 56 12.16 2.66 -7.83
N ASP A 57 11.77 1.86 -8.80
CA ASP A 57 10.96 2.27 -9.94
C ASP A 57 9.45 2.14 -9.69
N PHE A 58 9.08 1.54 -8.55
CA PHE A 58 7.71 1.29 -8.11
C PHE A 58 6.84 0.48 -9.08
N ALA A 59 7.41 -0.24 -10.03
CA ALA A 59 6.65 -0.86 -11.11
C ALA A 59 5.53 -1.80 -10.63
N GLU A 60 5.83 -2.68 -9.67
CA GLU A 60 4.84 -3.59 -9.08
C GLU A 60 3.78 -2.84 -8.26
N LEU A 61 4.22 -1.85 -7.47
CA LEU A 61 3.32 -1.02 -6.66
C LEU A 61 2.43 -0.14 -7.53
N LYS A 62 2.97 0.47 -8.58
CA LYS A 62 2.21 1.25 -9.55
C LYS A 62 1.08 0.43 -10.18
N ARG A 63 1.35 -0.82 -10.55
CA ARG A 63 0.32 -1.72 -11.09
C ARG A 63 -0.85 -1.88 -10.11
N LEU A 64 -0.56 -2.02 -8.81
CA LEU A 64 -1.59 -2.10 -7.79
C LEU A 64 -2.36 -0.78 -7.65
N ILE A 65 -1.65 0.36 -7.57
CA ILE A 65 -2.28 1.68 -7.45
C ILE A 65 -3.21 1.96 -8.64
N ASP A 66 -2.73 1.72 -9.85
CA ASP A 66 -3.51 1.94 -11.07
C ASP A 66 -4.75 1.04 -11.09
N TRP A 67 -4.63 -0.22 -10.67
CA TRP A 67 -5.78 -1.11 -10.60
C TRP A 67 -6.79 -0.65 -9.53
N VAL A 68 -6.37 -0.39 -8.31
CA VAL A 68 -7.29 0.07 -7.23
C VAL A 68 -8.00 1.36 -7.63
N GLY A 69 -7.27 2.31 -8.20
CA GLY A 69 -7.81 3.62 -8.55
C GLY A 69 -8.73 3.65 -9.76
N ASN A 70 -8.66 2.64 -10.65
CA ASN A 70 -9.45 2.60 -11.88
C ASN A 70 -10.48 1.44 -11.91
N ALA A 71 -10.43 0.51 -10.96
CA ALA A 71 -11.35 -0.62 -10.94
C ALA A 71 -12.79 -0.15 -10.69
N THR A 72 -13.72 -0.64 -11.51
CA THR A 72 -15.14 -0.56 -11.20
C THR A 72 -15.49 -1.53 -10.07
N ASP A 73 -16.67 -1.37 -9.46
CA ASP A 73 -17.15 -2.29 -8.42
C ASP A 73 -17.17 -3.76 -8.88
N ASP A 74 -17.55 -4.01 -10.13
CA ASP A 74 -17.59 -5.35 -10.67
C ASP A 74 -16.17 -5.90 -10.91
N MET A 75 -15.27 -5.11 -11.50
CA MET A 75 -13.86 -5.47 -11.65
C MET A 75 -13.21 -5.76 -10.30
N PHE A 76 -13.50 -4.93 -9.29
CA PHE A 76 -12.96 -5.12 -7.95
C PHE A 76 -13.42 -6.45 -7.34
N ARG A 77 -14.71 -6.79 -7.42
CA ARG A 77 -15.24 -8.07 -6.92
C ARG A 77 -14.67 -9.29 -7.63
N GLU A 78 -14.46 -9.18 -8.94
CA GLU A 78 -14.00 -10.30 -9.77
C GLU A 78 -12.49 -10.52 -9.73
N GLN A 79 -11.70 -9.49 -9.38
CA GLN A 79 -10.24 -9.52 -9.56
C GLN A 79 -9.45 -9.28 -8.27
N ILE A 80 -10.10 -8.95 -7.15
CA ILE A 80 -9.41 -8.57 -5.91
C ILE A 80 -8.41 -9.62 -5.43
N ASP A 81 -8.70 -10.89 -5.61
CA ASP A 81 -7.83 -12.01 -5.22
C ASP A 81 -6.56 -12.15 -6.07
N GLN A 82 -6.52 -11.49 -7.24
CA GLN A 82 -5.33 -11.42 -8.09
C GLN A 82 -4.35 -10.34 -7.61
N TYR A 83 -4.80 -9.40 -6.79
CA TYR A 83 -4.01 -8.28 -6.28
C TYR A 83 -3.79 -8.31 -4.77
N PHE A 84 -4.74 -8.84 -4.01
CA PHE A 84 -4.62 -8.96 -2.57
C PHE A 84 -4.83 -10.39 -2.08
N ASN A 85 -4.10 -10.78 -1.04
CA ASN A 85 -4.51 -11.94 -0.27
C ASN A 85 -5.76 -11.57 0.52
N LEU A 86 -6.91 -12.08 0.06
CA LEU A 86 -8.22 -11.67 0.57
C LEU A 86 -8.41 -12.02 2.05
N GLU A 87 -7.87 -13.15 2.51
CA GLU A 87 -7.94 -13.55 3.92
C GLU A 87 -7.20 -12.54 4.81
N TYR A 88 -5.99 -12.14 4.42
CA TYR A 88 -5.21 -11.13 5.15
C TYR A 88 -5.88 -9.75 5.11
N LEU A 89 -6.43 -9.37 3.98
CA LEU A 89 -7.13 -8.09 3.83
C LEU A 89 -8.38 -8.02 4.75
N ILE A 90 -9.17 -9.08 4.81
CA ILE A 90 -10.34 -9.16 5.70
C ILE A 90 -9.90 -9.13 7.17
N ARG A 91 -8.88 -9.91 7.55
CA ARG A 91 -8.35 -9.91 8.92
C ARG A 91 -7.82 -8.54 9.32
N TYR A 92 -7.09 -7.88 8.42
CA TYR A 92 -6.61 -6.51 8.62
C TYR A 92 -7.76 -5.56 8.90
N TYR A 93 -8.76 -5.51 8.02
CA TYR A 93 -9.92 -4.64 8.16
C TYR A 93 -10.69 -4.90 9.47
N LEU A 94 -10.99 -6.16 9.77
CA LEU A 94 -11.67 -6.51 11.01
C LEU A 94 -10.89 -6.10 12.26
N THR A 95 -9.57 -6.28 12.25
CA THR A 95 -8.72 -5.85 13.37
C THR A 95 -8.75 -4.34 13.54
N VAL A 96 -8.58 -3.59 12.46
CA VAL A 96 -8.65 -2.13 12.46
C VAL A 96 -9.98 -1.65 13.04
N MET A 97 -11.09 -2.24 12.59
CA MET A 97 -12.44 -1.86 13.06
C MET A 97 -12.68 -2.26 14.52
N CYS A 98 -12.27 -3.47 14.92
CA CYS A 98 -12.49 -3.97 16.28
C CYS A 98 -11.70 -3.20 17.35
N PHE A 99 -10.51 -2.74 17.01
CA PHE A 99 -9.62 -2.03 17.95
C PHE A 99 -9.63 -0.50 17.77
N GLY A 100 -10.45 0.02 16.85
CA GLY A 100 -10.57 1.45 16.61
C GLY A 100 -9.27 2.09 16.09
N LEU A 101 -8.48 1.36 15.29
CA LEU A 101 -7.22 1.81 14.73
C LEU A 101 -7.46 2.78 13.56
N VAL A 102 -8.00 3.96 13.85
CA VAL A 102 -8.46 4.92 12.83
C VAL A 102 -7.36 5.32 11.85
N ASP A 103 -6.15 5.50 12.34
CA ASP A 103 -4.99 5.85 11.52
C ASP A 103 -4.65 4.77 10.50
N ASN A 104 -4.85 3.50 10.85
CA ASN A 104 -4.58 2.37 9.96
C ASN A 104 -5.59 2.22 8.81
N LEU A 105 -6.62 3.06 8.74
CA LEU A 105 -7.50 3.13 7.56
C LEU A 105 -6.88 3.87 6.38
N GLY A 106 -5.88 4.71 6.61
CA GLY A 106 -5.29 5.55 5.56
C GLY A 106 -3.77 5.69 5.59
N LYS A 107 -3.14 5.40 6.72
CA LYS A 107 -1.67 5.42 6.94
C LYS A 107 -1.29 4.31 7.91
N ASN A 108 -0.02 4.28 8.35
CA ASN A 108 0.45 3.32 9.35
C ASN A 108 0.15 1.87 8.98
N THR A 109 0.33 1.56 7.71
CA THR A 109 0.07 0.23 7.13
C THR A 109 1.29 -0.22 6.37
N MET A 110 1.68 -1.48 6.55
CA MET A 110 2.68 -2.11 5.70
C MET A 110 1.99 -2.89 4.59
N LEU A 111 2.45 -2.67 3.37
CA LEU A 111 2.01 -3.35 2.17
C LEU A 111 3.16 -4.22 1.67
N THR A 112 3.02 -5.54 1.75
CA THR A 112 4.09 -6.49 1.42
C THR A 112 3.65 -7.43 0.32
N THR A 113 4.55 -7.74 -0.61
CA THR A 113 4.36 -8.81 -1.60
C THR A 113 5.58 -9.73 -1.60
N PHE A 114 5.39 -11.01 -1.91
CA PHE A 114 6.45 -12.00 -2.02
C PHE A 114 6.76 -12.37 -3.48
N ASP A 115 5.82 -12.11 -4.38
CA ASP A 115 5.90 -12.48 -5.80
C ASP A 115 5.79 -11.27 -6.75
N GLY A 116 5.58 -10.06 -6.20
CA GLY A 116 5.34 -8.83 -6.95
C GLY A 116 3.91 -8.70 -7.49
N ASN A 117 3.00 -9.64 -7.19
CA ASN A 117 1.64 -9.66 -7.72
C ASN A 117 0.58 -9.56 -6.64
N VAL A 118 0.63 -10.47 -5.67
CA VAL A 118 -0.35 -10.53 -4.58
C VAL A 118 0.20 -9.80 -3.36
N TRP A 119 -0.60 -8.89 -2.82
CA TRP A 119 -0.22 -8.01 -1.73
C TRP A 119 -0.92 -8.40 -0.42
N TYR A 120 -0.19 -8.19 0.67
CA TYR A 120 -0.61 -8.46 2.04
C TYR A 120 -0.59 -7.17 2.82
N MET A 121 -1.72 -6.76 3.37
CA MET A 121 -1.80 -5.63 4.30
C MET A 121 -1.45 -6.09 5.71
N GLN A 122 -0.58 -5.35 6.38
CA GLN A 122 -0.12 -5.65 7.73
C GLN A 122 -0.23 -4.41 8.61
N LEU A 123 -0.57 -4.61 9.87
CA LEU A 123 -0.62 -3.54 10.86
C LEU A 123 0.79 -3.02 11.15
N TYR A 124 0.90 -1.72 11.24
CA TYR A 124 2.11 -1.01 11.61
C TYR A 124 1.72 0.22 12.42
N ASP A 125 2.47 0.53 13.48
CA ASP A 125 2.26 1.71 14.33
C ASP A 125 0.79 1.83 14.82
N CYS A 126 0.44 0.99 15.78
CA CYS A 126 -0.93 0.89 16.31
C CYS A 126 -1.09 1.67 17.63
N ASP A 127 -0.40 2.80 17.79
CA ASP A 127 -0.40 3.60 19.01
C ASP A 127 -1.74 4.30 19.28
N SER A 128 -2.53 4.58 18.24
CA SER A 128 -3.89 5.12 18.36
C SER A 128 -4.97 4.07 18.69
N SER A 129 -4.53 2.87 19.14
CA SER A 129 -5.47 1.81 19.47
C SER A 129 -6.35 2.16 20.68
N THR A 130 -7.63 1.78 20.61
CA THR A 130 -8.61 1.92 21.70
C THR A 130 -9.01 3.35 22.09
N GLY A 131 -8.74 4.33 21.25
CA GLY A 131 -9.13 5.73 21.49
C GLY A 131 -8.46 6.35 22.71
N LEU A 132 -7.21 6.01 22.95
CA LEU A 132 -6.38 6.57 24.02
C LEU A 132 -5.53 7.76 23.53
N ASP A 133 -6.04 8.56 22.62
CA ASP A 133 -5.42 9.83 22.19
C ASP A 133 -5.69 10.93 23.22
#